data_75b4cad8d1b8b133a55c8d9179a9bfb8
#
_entry.id   75b4cad8d1b8b133a55c8d9179a9bfb8
#
_cell.length_a   1.000
_cell.length_b   1.000
_cell.length_c   1.000
_cell.angle_alpha   90.00
_cell.angle_beta   90.00
_cell.angle_gamma   90.00
#
_symmetry.space_group_name_H-M   'P 1'
#
loop_
_entity.id
_entity.type
_entity.pdbx_description
1 polymer ?
#
loop_
_entity_poly.entity_id
_entity_poly.type
_entity_poly.pdbx_seq_one_letter_code
_entity_poly.pdbx_strand_id
1 'polypeptide(L)'
;MRLALPSRADERTKRRSKIPEWIAAASSGDVDAQLALAWEYARGDAVDPDFVTAWNWFDRAASSGQENGVLHRARFLQLRGVPEGLRELRKLALKGNWNAQFWLGTHYQSQHGRLSQLRAAVWYGRSFKSGNLGGKLAKLAQLRRIAHQPFRTLFAAKVIFEAVSTFLQMFRQDQQIETHEVLMYRLKSRTR
;
A
#
# COMPACT_ATOMS: atom_id res chain seq x y z
N MET A 1 -3.61 -19.26 -26.20
CA MET A 1 -4.35 -19.64 -24.98
C MET A 1 -4.53 -18.37 -24.15
N ARG A 2 -5.75 -17.78 -24.09
CA ARG A 2 -6.00 -16.59 -23.24
C ARG A 2 -6.18 -17.10 -21.82
N LEU A 3 -5.25 -16.77 -20.93
CA LEU A 3 -5.45 -16.91 -19.49
C LEU A 3 -6.62 -16.00 -19.10
N ALA A 4 -7.77 -16.58 -18.79
CA ALA A 4 -8.88 -15.84 -18.25
C ALA A 4 -8.49 -15.35 -16.86
N LEU A 5 -8.54 -14.03 -16.64
CA LEU A 5 -8.37 -13.46 -15.30
C LEU A 5 -9.49 -13.98 -14.39
N PRO A 6 -9.19 -14.35 -13.14
CA PRO A 6 -10.19 -14.84 -12.21
C PRO A 6 -11.32 -13.81 -12.04
N SER A 7 -12.56 -14.28 -11.98
CA SER A 7 -13.69 -13.41 -11.75
C SER A 7 -13.64 -12.84 -10.32
N ARG A 8 -14.32 -11.70 -10.10
CA ARG A 8 -14.44 -11.10 -8.76
C ARG A 8 -15.11 -12.05 -7.76
N ALA A 9 -16.00 -12.93 -8.23
CA ALA A 9 -16.63 -13.96 -7.41
C ALA A 9 -15.64 -15.06 -6.99
N ASP A 10 -14.75 -15.47 -7.90
CA ASP A 10 -13.73 -16.48 -7.62
C ASP A 10 -12.72 -15.95 -6.59
N GLU A 11 -12.30 -14.68 -6.72
CA GLU A 11 -11.42 -14.03 -5.74
C GLU A 11 -12.08 -13.92 -4.36
N ARG A 12 -13.38 -13.58 -4.29
CA ARG A 12 -14.14 -13.52 -3.05
C ARG A 12 -14.20 -14.90 -2.37
N THR A 13 -14.50 -15.93 -3.13
CA THR A 13 -14.56 -17.31 -2.63
C THR A 13 -13.20 -17.77 -2.11
N LYS A 14 -12.12 -17.49 -2.85
CA LYS A 14 -10.75 -17.80 -2.46
C LYS A 14 -10.33 -17.06 -1.18
N ARG A 15 -10.72 -15.81 -1.00
CA ARG A 15 -10.45 -15.05 0.24
C ARG A 15 -11.24 -15.61 1.40
N ARG A 16 -12.52 -15.93 1.19
CA ARG A 16 -13.40 -16.49 2.22
C ARG A 16 -12.89 -17.82 2.76
N SER A 17 -12.33 -18.68 1.91
CA SER A 17 -11.74 -19.95 2.35
C SER A 17 -10.50 -19.79 3.24
N LYS A 18 -9.82 -18.65 3.20
CA LYS A 18 -8.66 -18.34 4.05
C LYS A 18 -9.00 -17.75 5.41
N ILE A 19 -10.23 -17.31 5.64
CA ILE A 19 -10.63 -16.66 6.89
C ILE A 19 -10.37 -17.54 8.13
N PRO A 20 -10.71 -18.84 8.15
CA PRO A 20 -10.42 -19.69 9.31
C PRO A 20 -8.93 -19.79 9.66
N GLU A 21 -8.08 -19.90 8.63
CA GLU A 21 -6.63 -19.91 8.78
C GLU A 21 -6.11 -18.60 9.37
N TRP A 22 -6.58 -17.46 8.85
CA TRP A 22 -6.22 -16.14 9.36
C TRP A 22 -6.69 -15.93 10.79
N ILE A 23 -7.88 -16.43 11.17
CA ILE A 23 -8.37 -16.35 12.55
C ILE A 23 -7.44 -17.14 13.49
N ALA A 24 -7.04 -18.34 13.11
CA ALA A 24 -6.12 -19.14 13.92
C ALA A 24 -4.76 -18.45 14.10
N ALA A 25 -4.15 -18.01 13.00
CA ALA A 25 -2.88 -17.28 13.03
C ALA A 25 -2.97 -15.95 13.79
N ALA A 26 -4.00 -15.15 13.57
CA ALA A 26 -4.22 -13.88 14.27
C ALA A 26 -4.42 -14.09 15.77
N SER A 27 -5.10 -15.16 16.17
CA SER A 27 -5.32 -15.53 17.58
C SER A 27 -4.02 -15.93 18.28
N SER A 28 -3.09 -16.53 17.55
CA SER A 28 -1.74 -16.87 18.06
C SER A 28 -0.77 -15.67 18.08
N GLY A 29 -1.20 -14.50 17.62
CA GLY A 29 -0.41 -13.26 17.68
C GLY A 29 0.27 -12.86 16.39
N ASP A 30 0.02 -13.54 15.27
CA ASP A 30 0.52 -13.14 13.94
C ASP A 30 -0.09 -11.81 13.51
N VAL A 31 0.76 -10.79 13.45
CA VAL A 31 0.36 -9.41 13.13
C VAL A 31 -0.13 -9.27 11.68
N ASP A 32 0.46 -10.00 10.75
CA ASP A 32 0.05 -9.91 9.34
C ASP A 32 -1.33 -10.56 9.15
N ALA A 33 -1.61 -11.67 9.83
CA ALA A 33 -2.94 -12.28 9.86
C ALA A 33 -3.98 -11.37 10.54
N GLN A 34 -3.61 -10.71 11.66
CA GLN A 34 -4.46 -9.70 12.31
C GLN A 34 -4.80 -8.55 11.36
N LEU A 35 -3.82 -8.04 10.63
CA LEU A 35 -4.03 -6.97 9.64
C LEU A 35 -4.86 -7.43 8.44
N ALA A 36 -4.66 -8.67 7.97
CA ALA A 36 -5.47 -9.24 6.91
C ALA A 36 -6.95 -9.30 7.31
N LEU A 37 -7.26 -9.86 8.49
CA LEU A 37 -8.62 -9.90 9.04
C LEU A 37 -9.20 -8.51 9.24
N ALA A 38 -8.43 -7.59 9.82
CA ALA A 38 -8.88 -6.22 10.04
C ALA A 38 -9.33 -5.55 8.74
N TRP A 39 -8.56 -5.71 7.66
CA TRP A 39 -8.93 -5.17 6.37
C TRP A 39 -10.09 -5.90 5.71
N GLU A 40 -10.25 -7.21 5.87
CA GLU A 40 -11.41 -7.95 5.35
C GLU A 40 -12.70 -7.47 6.02
N TYR A 41 -12.74 -7.34 7.34
CA TYR A 41 -13.89 -6.77 8.06
C TYR A 41 -14.13 -5.27 7.75
N ALA A 42 -13.08 -4.51 7.50
CA ALA A 42 -13.21 -3.10 7.14
C ALA A 42 -13.77 -2.88 5.73
N ARG A 43 -13.48 -3.76 4.77
CA ARG A 43 -13.88 -3.64 3.36
C ARG A 43 -15.14 -4.42 3.02
N GLY A 44 -15.37 -5.54 3.68
CA GLY A 44 -16.44 -6.45 3.35
C GLY A 44 -16.18 -7.27 2.07
N ASP A 45 -14.92 -7.52 1.71
CA ASP A 45 -14.60 -8.22 0.45
C ASP A 45 -14.97 -9.70 0.51
N ALA A 46 -14.67 -10.40 1.61
CA ALA A 46 -14.97 -11.83 1.78
C ALA A 46 -15.98 -12.11 2.89
N VAL A 47 -16.13 -11.21 3.85
CA VAL A 47 -17.09 -11.24 4.97
C VAL A 47 -17.94 -9.99 4.93
N ASP A 48 -19.05 -9.97 5.67
CA ASP A 48 -19.83 -8.74 5.80
C ASP A 48 -19.01 -7.69 6.57
N PRO A 49 -19.07 -6.40 6.17
CA PRO A 49 -18.28 -5.36 6.78
C PRO A 49 -18.69 -5.16 8.25
N ASP A 50 -17.70 -5.22 9.13
CA ASP A 50 -17.85 -4.98 10.56
C ASP A 50 -16.69 -4.12 11.07
N PHE A 51 -16.98 -2.84 11.30
CA PHE A 51 -15.96 -1.87 11.71
C PHE A 51 -15.51 -2.05 13.17
N VAL A 52 -16.34 -2.65 14.03
CA VAL A 52 -15.98 -2.94 15.43
C VAL A 52 -14.97 -4.07 15.46
N THR A 53 -15.27 -5.16 14.76
CA THR A 53 -14.34 -6.29 14.62
C THR A 53 -13.05 -5.86 13.91
N ALA A 54 -13.14 -5.04 12.85
CA ALA A 54 -11.98 -4.47 12.18
C ALA A 54 -11.11 -3.65 13.13
N TRP A 55 -11.72 -2.77 13.94
CA TRP A 55 -11.01 -1.97 14.93
C TRP A 55 -10.27 -2.85 15.94
N ASN A 56 -10.94 -3.86 16.50
CA ASN A 56 -10.35 -4.75 17.49
C ASN A 56 -9.10 -5.46 16.95
N TRP A 57 -9.12 -5.92 15.70
CA TRP A 57 -7.97 -6.53 15.07
C TRP A 57 -6.85 -5.51 14.78
N PHE A 58 -7.17 -4.30 14.30
CA PHE A 58 -6.17 -3.24 14.12
C PHE A 58 -5.51 -2.83 15.43
N ASP A 59 -6.29 -2.69 16.51
CA ASP A 59 -5.77 -2.30 17.81
C ASP A 59 -4.88 -3.39 18.40
N ARG A 60 -5.28 -4.66 18.27
CA ARG A 60 -4.46 -5.80 18.66
C ARG A 60 -3.14 -5.86 17.88
N ALA A 61 -3.17 -5.67 16.55
CA ALA A 61 -1.98 -5.59 15.73
C ALA A 61 -1.04 -4.44 16.16
N ALA A 62 -1.60 -3.27 16.47
CA ALA A 62 -0.83 -2.12 16.92
C ALA A 62 -0.21 -2.32 18.31
N SER A 63 -0.91 -3.05 19.20
CA SER A 63 -0.44 -3.37 20.57
C SER A 63 0.75 -4.33 20.60
N SER A 64 1.06 -5.01 19.49
CA SER A 64 2.29 -5.81 19.35
C SER A 64 3.57 -4.97 19.36
N GLY A 65 3.47 -3.64 19.23
CA GLY A 65 4.61 -2.74 19.09
C GLY A 65 5.26 -2.73 17.71
N GLN A 66 4.82 -3.57 16.78
CA GLN A 66 5.34 -3.56 15.42
C GLN A 66 4.85 -2.32 14.66
N GLU A 67 5.75 -1.64 13.95
CA GLU A 67 5.44 -0.42 13.21
C GLU A 67 4.32 -0.64 12.19
N ASN A 68 4.26 -1.81 11.56
CA ASN A 68 3.24 -2.17 10.58
C ASN A 68 1.82 -2.16 11.20
N GLY A 69 1.66 -2.71 12.41
CA GLY A 69 0.39 -2.69 13.15
C GLY A 69 -0.08 -1.26 13.42
N VAL A 70 0.80 -0.43 13.98
CA VAL A 70 0.52 1.00 14.25
C VAL A 70 0.17 1.75 12.96
N LEU A 71 0.91 1.50 11.88
CA LEU A 71 0.71 2.11 10.58
C LEU A 71 -0.68 1.81 10.00
N HIS A 72 -1.11 0.55 10.01
CA HIS A 72 -2.40 0.13 9.45
C HIS A 72 -3.57 0.61 10.31
N ARG A 73 -3.45 0.60 11.66
CA ARG A 73 -4.43 1.21 12.56
C ARG A 73 -4.58 2.70 12.26
N ALA A 74 -3.48 3.43 12.14
CA ALA A 74 -3.51 4.85 11.81
C ALA A 74 -4.18 5.12 10.47
N ARG A 75 -3.93 4.27 9.46
CA ARG A 75 -4.59 4.37 8.16
C ARG A 75 -6.10 4.13 8.26
N PHE A 76 -6.53 3.11 9.00
CA PHE A 76 -7.94 2.82 9.21
C PHE A 76 -8.65 4.02 9.87
N LEU A 77 -8.11 4.55 10.97
CA LEU A 77 -8.64 5.73 11.64
C LEU A 77 -8.72 6.95 10.71
N GLN A 78 -7.69 7.18 9.92
CA GLN A 78 -7.67 8.28 8.95
C GLN A 78 -8.77 8.14 7.89
N LEU A 79 -9.02 6.93 7.39
CA LEU A 79 -10.10 6.66 6.43
C LEU A 79 -11.48 6.86 7.04
N ARG A 80 -11.62 6.66 8.35
CA ARG A 80 -12.85 6.93 9.12
C ARG A 80 -13.01 8.38 9.54
N GLY A 81 -12.07 9.26 9.15
CA GLY A 81 -12.10 10.68 9.51
C GLY A 81 -11.69 10.99 10.95
N VAL A 82 -11.13 10.01 11.68
CA VAL A 82 -10.68 10.18 13.05
C VAL A 82 -9.35 10.94 13.07
N PRO A 83 -9.26 12.11 13.76
CA PRO A 83 -8.07 12.98 13.73
C PRO A 83 -6.79 12.31 14.22
N GLU A 84 -6.91 11.37 15.15
CA GLU A 84 -5.81 10.56 15.69
C GLU A 84 -5.05 9.82 14.59
N GLY A 85 -5.78 9.22 13.65
CA GLY A 85 -5.19 8.49 12.53
C GLY A 85 -4.27 9.37 11.69
N LEU A 86 -4.67 10.59 11.40
CA LEU A 86 -3.83 11.54 10.65
C LEU A 86 -2.60 11.97 11.45
N ARG A 87 -2.74 12.14 12.78
CA ARG A 87 -1.61 12.47 13.67
C ARG A 87 -0.59 11.35 13.73
N GLU A 88 -1.03 10.11 13.89
CA GLU A 88 -0.15 8.93 13.88
C GLU A 88 0.54 8.74 12.54
N LEU A 89 -0.19 8.86 11.42
CA LEU A 89 0.41 8.81 10.08
C LEU A 89 1.50 9.87 9.88
N ARG A 90 1.27 11.10 10.36
CA ARG A 90 2.30 12.16 10.29
C ARG A 90 3.55 11.81 11.09
N LYS A 91 3.39 11.26 12.30
CA LYS A 91 4.52 10.83 13.12
C LYS A 91 5.37 9.76 12.40
N LEU A 92 4.72 8.74 11.84
CA LEU A 92 5.39 7.68 11.09
C LEU A 92 6.06 8.22 9.81
N ALA A 93 5.38 9.10 9.08
CA ALA A 93 5.91 9.70 7.87
C ALA A 93 7.15 10.56 8.13
N LEU A 94 7.18 11.29 9.26
CA LEU A 94 8.35 12.08 9.67
C LEU A 94 9.53 11.19 10.09
N LYS A 95 9.28 9.97 10.58
CA LYS A 95 10.31 8.96 10.85
C LYS A 95 10.83 8.27 9.58
N GLY A 96 10.29 8.60 8.41
CA GLY A 96 10.75 8.07 7.13
C GLY A 96 9.90 6.91 6.58
N ASN A 97 8.86 6.48 7.28
CA ASN A 97 7.99 5.41 6.78
C ASN A 97 7.34 5.81 5.45
N TRP A 98 7.74 5.14 4.37
CA TRP A 98 7.32 5.49 3.01
C TRP A 98 5.83 5.23 2.73
N ASN A 99 5.23 4.23 3.39
CA ASN A 99 3.79 3.96 3.31
C ASN A 99 2.99 5.11 3.94
N ALA A 100 3.37 5.55 5.14
CA ALA A 100 2.73 6.67 5.80
C ALA A 100 2.86 7.96 4.96
N GLN A 101 4.03 8.20 4.36
CA GLN A 101 4.26 9.33 3.45
C GLN A 101 3.35 9.25 2.22
N PHE A 102 3.22 8.06 1.61
CA PHE A 102 2.34 7.84 0.48
C PHE A 102 0.87 8.09 0.85
N TRP A 103 0.41 7.56 1.98
CA TRP A 103 -0.97 7.74 2.44
C TRP A 103 -1.29 9.18 2.83
N LEU A 104 -0.33 9.94 3.35
CA LEU A 104 -0.49 11.39 3.49
C LEU A 104 -0.63 12.08 2.13
N GLY A 105 0.12 11.64 1.13
CA GLY A 105 -0.04 12.11 -0.25
C GLY A 105 -1.47 11.87 -0.76
N THR A 106 -2.02 10.67 -0.58
CA THR A 106 -3.39 10.35 -0.97
C THR A 106 -4.43 11.15 -0.18
N HIS A 107 -4.20 11.36 1.12
CA HIS A 107 -5.07 12.18 1.95
C HIS A 107 -5.15 13.64 1.43
N TYR A 108 -4.01 14.27 1.16
CA TYR A 108 -4.02 15.62 0.60
C TYR A 108 -4.53 15.69 -0.84
N GLN A 109 -4.33 14.63 -1.62
CA GLN A 109 -4.86 14.55 -2.99
C GLN A 109 -6.40 14.53 -3.03
N SER A 110 -7.05 13.92 -2.04
CA SER A 110 -8.52 13.89 -1.95
C SER A 110 -9.12 15.24 -1.50
N GLN A 111 -8.30 16.14 -0.96
CA GLN A 111 -8.75 17.47 -0.56
C GLN A 111 -8.76 18.44 -1.75
N HIS A 112 -9.71 19.36 -1.74
CA HIS A 112 -9.79 20.43 -2.73
C HIS A 112 -8.77 21.53 -2.43
N GLY A 113 -8.40 22.28 -3.47
CA GLY A 113 -7.53 23.44 -3.36
C GLY A 113 -6.08 23.17 -3.77
N ARG A 114 -5.45 24.20 -4.34
CA ARG A 114 -4.10 24.15 -4.91
C ARG A 114 -3.04 23.80 -3.86
N LEU A 115 -3.17 24.31 -2.64
CA LEU A 115 -2.22 24.03 -1.55
C LEU A 115 -2.25 22.55 -1.13
N SER A 116 -3.44 21.95 -1.07
CA SER A 116 -3.56 20.51 -0.76
C SER A 116 -2.92 19.67 -1.85
N GLN A 117 -3.11 20.06 -3.10
CA GLN A 117 -2.48 19.36 -4.24
C GLN A 117 -0.94 19.46 -4.21
N LEU A 118 -0.40 20.62 -3.84
CA LEU A 118 1.05 20.79 -3.64
C LEU A 118 1.57 19.94 -2.46
N ARG A 119 0.85 19.92 -1.34
CA ARG A 119 1.18 19.05 -0.20
C ARG A 119 1.21 17.57 -0.61
N ALA A 120 0.23 17.13 -1.39
CA ALA A 120 0.21 15.78 -1.94
C ALA A 120 1.49 15.47 -2.74
N ALA A 121 1.89 16.36 -3.66
CA ALA A 121 3.11 16.19 -4.45
C ALA A 121 4.38 16.13 -3.59
N VAL A 122 4.45 16.92 -2.52
CA VAL A 122 5.58 16.88 -1.56
C VAL A 122 5.65 15.53 -0.85
N TRP A 123 4.52 15.03 -0.33
CA TRP A 123 4.49 13.76 0.39
C TRP A 123 4.78 12.56 -0.53
N TYR A 124 4.26 12.54 -1.74
CA TYR A 124 4.63 11.53 -2.74
C TYR A 124 6.11 11.58 -3.10
N GLY A 125 6.69 12.79 -3.18
CA GLY A 125 8.13 12.96 -3.41
C GLY A 125 8.99 12.44 -2.26
N ARG A 126 8.55 12.60 -1.00
CA ARG A 126 9.22 12.02 0.17
C ARG A 126 9.11 10.49 0.15
N SER A 127 7.93 9.95 -0.10
CA SER A 127 7.69 8.52 -0.22
C SER A 127 8.61 7.88 -1.28
N PHE A 128 8.77 8.53 -2.43
CA PHE A 128 9.71 8.08 -3.46
C PHE A 128 11.16 8.06 -2.95
N LYS A 129 11.61 9.13 -2.28
CA LYS A 129 12.98 9.21 -1.72
C LYS A 129 13.23 8.15 -0.65
N SER A 130 12.19 7.73 0.06
CA SER A 130 12.24 6.65 1.06
C SER A 130 12.07 5.24 0.48
N GLY A 131 12.13 5.08 -0.87
CA GLY A 131 12.15 3.78 -1.55
C GLY A 131 10.86 3.37 -2.27
N ASN A 132 9.78 4.15 -2.18
CA ASN A 132 8.52 3.81 -2.86
C ASN A 132 8.49 4.31 -4.30
N LEU A 133 8.71 3.41 -5.26
CA LEU A 133 8.64 3.74 -6.69
C LEU A 133 7.27 4.30 -7.13
N GLY A 134 6.18 3.82 -6.54
CA GLY A 134 4.83 4.35 -6.79
C GLY A 134 4.69 5.83 -6.41
N GLY A 135 5.43 6.28 -5.40
CA GLY A 135 5.50 7.69 -5.01
C GLY A 135 6.02 8.61 -6.11
N LYS A 136 6.95 8.12 -6.96
CA LYS A 136 7.45 8.87 -8.13
C LYS A 136 6.34 9.15 -9.14
N LEU A 137 5.59 8.11 -9.50
CA LEU A 137 4.48 8.23 -10.46
C LEU A 137 3.36 9.10 -9.92
N ALA A 138 2.99 8.91 -8.65
CA ALA A 138 1.96 9.71 -7.98
C ALA A 138 2.37 11.20 -7.92
N LYS A 139 3.63 11.51 -7.60
CA LYS A 139 4.16 12.88 -7.64
C LYS A 139 4.04 13.51 -9.03
N LEU A 140 4.47 12.79 -10.06
CA LEU A 140 4.42 13.28 -11.43
C LEU A 140 2.98 13.51 -11.91
N ALA A 141 2.08 12.56 -11.63
CA ALA A 141 0.66 12.71 -11.94
C ALA A 141 0.06 13.92 -11.22
N GLN A 142 0.45 14.16 -9.96
CA GLN A 142 0.00 15.30 -9.18
C GLN A 142 0.53 16.63 -9.73
N LEU A 143 1.80 16.70 -10.09
CA LEU A 143 2.39 17.90 -10.72
C LEU A 143 1.73 18.23 -12.06
N ARG A 144 1.38 17.20 -12.86
CA ARG A 144 0.59 17.40 -14.10
C ARG A 144 -0.76 18.05 -13.84
N ARG A 145 -1.45 17.70 -12.75
CA ARG A 145 -2.75 18.30 -12.39
C ARG A 145 -2.64 19.77 -12.01
N ILE A 146 -1.52 20.16 -11.38
CA ILE A 146 -1.29 21.53 -10.91
C ILE A 146 -0.77 22.45 -12.02
N ALA A 147 -0.05 21.88 -12.99
CA ALA A 147 0.59 22.64 -14.06
C ALA A 147 -0.43 23.29 -15.00
N HIS A 148 -0.13 24.53 -15.40
CA HIS A 148 -0.88 25.24 -16.45
C HIS A 148 -0.40 24.84 -17.84
N GLN A 149 -1.26 25.03 -18.87
CA GLN A 149 -0.85 24.95 -20.27
C GLN A 149 0.22 26.01 -20.57
N PRO A 150 1.28 25.75 -21.39
CA PRO A 150 1.56 24.52 -22.16
C PRO A 150 2.27 23.40 -21.39
N PHE A 151 2.65 23.63 -20.14
CA PHE A 151 3.46 22.66 -19.36
C PHE A 151 2.75 21.33 -19.11
N ARG A 152 1.41 21.26 -19.22
CA ARG A 152 0.65 20.00 -19.05
C ARG A 152 1.05 18.92 -20.06
N THR A 153 1.35 19.27 -21.30
CA THR A 153 1.78 18.32 -22.34
C THR A 153 3.18 17.79 -22.10
N LEU A 154 4.11 18.65 -21.71
CA LEU A 154 5.46 18.28 -21.30
C LEU A 154 5.45 17.36 -20.09
N PHE A 155 4.65 17.68 -19.06
CA PHE A 155 4.49 16.81 -17.90
C PHE A 155 3.81 15.49 -18.25
N ALA A 156 2.87 15.45 -19.22
CA ALA A 156 2.26 14.22 -19.68
C ALA A 156 3.29 13.26 -20.29
N ALA A 157 4.13 13.76 -21.20
CA ALA A 157 5.19 12.99 -21.82
C ALA A 157 6.19 12.47 -20.77
N LYS A 158 6.59 13.31 -19.80
CA LYS A 158 7.45 12.93 -18.70
C LYS A 158 6.82 11.86 -17.82
N VAL A 159 5.54 11.96 -17.47
CA VAL A 159 4.81 10.95 -16.68
C VAL A 159 4.80 9.60 -17.39
N ILE A 160 4.54 9.58 -18.71
CA ILE A 160 4.55 8.34 -19.50
C ILE A 160 5.95 7.73 -19.51
N PHE A 161 6.98 8.51 -19.79
CA PHE A 161 8.37 8.03 -19.81
C PHE A 161 8.79 7.46 -18.44
N GLU A 162 8.49 8.17 -17.35
CA GLU A 162 8.82 7.73 -15.99
C GLU A 162 8.00 6.51 -15.57
N ALA A 163 6.74 6.38 -16.04
CA ALA A 163 5.91 5.20 -15.80
C ALA A 163 6.53 3.96 -16.45
N VAL A 164 6.94 4.06 -17.71
CA VAL A 164 7.60 2.97 -18.45
C VAL A 164 8.93 2.62 -17.78
N SER A 165 9.75 3.62 -17.43
CA SER A 165 11.03 3.41 -16.77
C SER A 165 10.86 2.71 -15.40
N THR A 166 9.87 3.15 -14.61
CA THR A 166 9.58 2.56 -13.29
C THR A 166 9.06 1.13 -13.43
N PHE A 167 8.18 0.87 -14.40
CA PHE A 167 7.69 -0.47 -14.71
C PHE A 167 8.85 -1.41 -15.09
N LEU A 168 9.75 -0.96 -15.96
CA LEU A 168 10.94 -1.74 -16.35
C LEU A 168 11.88 -2.01 -15.17
N GLN A 169 12.02 -1.05 -14.23
CA GLN A 169 12.80 -1.26 -13.01
C GLN A 169 12.15 -2.32 -12.10
N MET A 170 10.82 -2.25 -11.89
CA MET A 170 10.10 -3.26 -11.11
C MET A 170 10.22 -4.65 -11.75
N PHE A 171 10.04 -4.74 -13.06
CA PHE A 171 10.17 -6.00 -13.79
C PHE A 171 11.60 -6.59 -13.70
N ARG A 172 12.64 -5.76 -13.74
CA ARG A 172 14.03 -6.20 -13.52
C ARG A 172 14.29 -6.69 -12.10
N GLN A 173 13.68 -6.04 -11.10
CA GLN A 173 13.78 -6.47 -9.70
C GLN A 173 13.12 -7.82 -9.49
N ASP A 174 11.90 -8.04 -10.02
CA ASP A 174 11.22 -9.33 -9.96
C ASP A 174 12.03 -10.45 -10.64
N GLN A 175 12.61 -10.18 -11.82
CA GLN A 175 13.49 -11.12 -12.50
C GLN A 175 14.76 -11.44 -11.69
N GLN A 176 15.32 -10.48 -10.97
CA GLN A 176 16.48 -10.71 -10.10
C GLN A 176 16.12 -11.56 -8.87
N ILE A 177 14.93 -11.38 -8.31
CA ILE A 177 14.42 -12.18 -7.18
C ILE A 177 14.19 -13.62 -7.65
N GLU A 178 13.49 -13.83 -8.77
CA GLU A 178 13.28 -15.17 -9.35
C GLU A 178 14.60 -15.88 -9.66
N THR A 179 15.57 -15.20 -10.26
CA THR A 179 16.88 -15.80 -10.57
C THR A 179 17.64 -16.15 -9.30
N HIS A 180 17.56 -15.32 -8.24
CA HIS A 180 18.19 -15.60 -6.97
C HIS A 180 17.55 -16.80 -6.25
N GLU A 181 16.22 -16.89 -6.21
CA GLU A 181 15.50 -18.03 -5.63
C GLU A 181 15.77 -19.35 -6.38
N VAL A 182 15.76 -19.33 -7.70
CA VAL A 182 16.11 -20.49 -8.54
C VAL A 182 17.56 -20.91 -8.33
N LEU A 183 18.49 -19.96 -8.18
CA LEU A 183 19.90 -20.25 -7.90
C LEU A 183 20.08 -20.88 -6.51
N MET A 184 19.41 -20.34 -5.49
CA MET A 184 19.43 -20.87 -4.13
C MET A 184 18.79 -22.27 -4.04
N TYR A 185 17.71 -22.51 -4.79
CA TYR A 185 17.11 -23.84 -4.89
C TYR A 185 18.08 -24.87 -5.53
N ARG A 186 18.76 -24.51 -6.63
CA ARG A 186 19.77 -25.37 -7.28
C ARG A 186 20.97 -25.65 -6.38
N LEU A 187 21.42 -24.67 -5.60
CA LEU A 187 22.53 -24.88 -4.65
C LEU A 187 22.13 -25.84 -3.51
N LYS A 188 20.92 -25.69 -2.95
CA LYS A 188 20.41 -26.60 -1.92
C LYS A 188 20.17 -28.04 -2.42
N SER A 189 19.85 -28.23 -3.70
CA SER A 189 19.65 -29.55 -4.29
C SER A 189 20.95 -30.28 -4.61
N ARG A 190 22.10 -29.59 -4.65
CA ARG A 190 23.45 -30.19 -4.88
C ARG A 190 24.17 -30.58 -3.60
N THR A 191 23.67 -30.19 -2.43
CA THR A 191 24.25 -30.49 -1.11
C THR A 191 23.52 -31.62 -0.38
N ARG A 192 22.61 -32.31 -1.06
CA ARG A 192 22.02 -33.59 -0.66
C ARG A 192 22.47 -34.70 -1.63
#